data_e5acb8cda7f839de975665e42f77ac8c
#
_entry.id   e5acb8cda7f839de975665e42f77ac8c
#
_cell.length_a   1.000
_cell.length_b   1.000
_cell.length_c   1.000
_cell.angle_alpha   90.00
_cell.angle_beta   90.00
_cell.angle_gamma   90.00
#
_symmetry.space_group_name_H-M   'P 1'
#
loop_
_entity.id
_entity.type
_entity.pdbx_description
1 polymer ?
#
loop_
_entity_poly.entity_id
_entity_poly.type
_entity_poly.pdbx_seq_one_letter_code
_entity_poly.pdbx_strand_id
1 'polypeptide(L)'
;MESLKINTVEEALADFKDGKFVIVVDDEDRENEGDLIIAAEKITAEKVNFMLKHARGVLCAPITLSRCDELDLPRQVTENTSVLGTPFTVTVDKLEGCTTGVSAHDRAETIRALADPASTPQTFGRPGHINPLYAQDNGVLRRSGHTEAAIDLCKLAGLYPAGALMEIMNDDGTMARLPQLLDFAVKYGLKLITIKDLIAYRLQRESLITVGQTVDMPTEYGHFKLVPFRQTSSGLENMALIKGEWKEDEPILVRVHSSCATGDILGSKRCDCGQQLHKAMQMIEKEGKGVLIYMQQEGRGIGLMNKIEAYKLQEEGLDTVDANVHLGFKPDERDYGCGAQMLRRLGVHKMRLMTNNPTKRVGLEAYGLEIVENVPIEITPNEYDYKYLKTKKDRMGHTLHL
;
A
#
# COMPACT_ATOMS: atom_id res chain seq x y z
N MET A 1 -31.94 5.99 -19.12
CA MET A 1 -31.24 5.18 -18.10
C MET A 1 -29.77 5.47 -18.26
N GLU A 2 -29.15 6.19 -17.33
CA GLU A 2 -27.70 6.27 -17.30
C GLU A 2 -27.16 4.85 -17.15
N SER A 3 -26.22 4.46 -18.00
CA SER A 3 -25.61 3.14 -17.96
C SER A 3 -24.84 3.00 -16.65
N LEU A 4 -25.04 1.91 -15.92
CA LEU A 4 -24.19 1.44 -14.83
C LEU A 4 -22.72 1.48 -15.27
N LYS A 5 -21.97 2.48 -14.82
CA LYS A 5 -20.63 2.77 -15.35
C LYS A 5 -19.70 3.20 -14.21
N ILE A 6 -18.51 2.61 -14.17
CA ILE A 6 -17.39 3.15 -13.40
C ILE A 6 -16.99 4.49 -14.03
N ASN A 7 -16.89 5.54 -13.21
CA ASN A 7 -16.57 6.88 -13.66
C ASN A 7 -15.05 7.07 -13.81
N THR A 8 -14.65 8.13 -14.53
CA THR A 8 -13.25 8.52 -14.55
C THR A 8 -12.85 9.22 -13.24
N VAL A 9 -11.57 9.21 -12.93
CA VAL A 9 -11.06 9.89 -11.75
C VAL A 9 -11.29 11.41 -11.83
N GLU A 10 -11.20 11.99 -13.03
CA GLU A 10 -11.48 13.41 -13.29
C GLU A 10 -12.92 13.78 -12.95
N GLU A 11 -13.89 12.96 -13.38
CA GLU A 11 -15.32 13.18 -13.06
C GLU A 11 -15.55 13.12 -11.55
N ALA A 12 -14.92 12.16 -10.86
CA ALA A 12 -15.02 12.00 -9.42
C ALA A 12 -14.36 13.17 -8.67
N LEU A 13 -13.18 13.62 -9.12
CA LEU A 13 -12.48 14.75 -8.51
C LEU A 13 -13.26 16.06 -8.62
N ALA A 14 -13.96 16.29 -9.75
CA ALA A 14 -14.82 17.46 -9.91
C ALA A 14 -15.95 17.47 -8.87
N ASP A 15 -16.68 16.37 -8.72
CA ASP A 15 -17.73 16.22 -7.71
C ASP A 15 -17.18 16.29 -6.28
N PHE A 16 -16.03 15.68 -6.03
CA PHE A 16 -15.38 15.68 -4.71
C PHE A 16 -14.95 17.08 -4.27
N LYS A 17 -14.38 17.86 -5.18
CA LYS A 17 -14.01 19.28 -4.95
C LYS A 17 -15.22 20.13 -4.58
N ASP A 18 -16.37 19.86 -5.19
CA ASP A 18 -17.64 20.52 -4.90
C ASP A 18 -18.27 20.01 -3.57
N GLY A 19 -17.61 19.09 -2.89
CA GLY A 19 -18.07 18.56 -1.61
C GLY A 19 -19.14 17.49 -1.73
N LYS A 20 -19.29 16.84 -2.88
CA LYS A 20 -20.12 15.65 -3.03
C LYS A 20 -19.37 14.40 -2.58
N PHE A 21 -20.13 13.35 -2.26
CA PHE A 21 -19.55 12.04 -2.01
C PHE A 21 -19.04 11.40 -3.29
N VAL A 22 -17.99 10.60 -3.14
CA VAL A 22 -17.49 9.67 -4.17
C VAL A 22 -17.46 8.27 -3.55
N ILE A 23 -17.88 7.28 -4.31
CA ILE A 23 -17.73 5.87 -3.94
C ILE A 23 -16.39 5.40 -4.50
N VAL A 24 -15.57 4.82 -3.63
CA VAL A 24 -14.29 4.21 -4.01
C VAL A 24 -14.37 2.72 -3.72
N VAL A 25 -14.03 1.90 -4.72
CA VAL A 25 -14.05 0.43 -4.62
C VAL A 25 -12.63 -0.08 -4.68
N ASP A 26 -12.27 -1.00 -3.80
CA ASP A 26 -10.99 -1.68 -3.82
C ASP A 26 -11.02 -2.99 -4.62
N ASP A 27 -9.88 -3.70 -4.62
CA ASP A 27 -9.70 -4.93 -5.38
C ASP A 27 -10.49 -6.11 -4.78
N GLU A 28 -11.00 -7.01 -5.63
CA GLU A 28 -11.71 -8.22 -5.22
C GLU A 28 -10.86 -9.14 -4.33
N ASP A 29 -9.53 -9.13 -4.53
CA ASP A 29 -8.58 -9.91 -3.76
C ASP A 29 -8.16 -9.24 -2.44
N ARG A 30 -8.68 -8.02 -2.12
CA ARG A 30 -8.37 -7.28 -0.89
C ARG A 30 -9.56 -7.34 0.10
N GLU A 31 -10.39 -6.28 0.18
CA GLU A 31 -11.61 -6.22 0.99
C GLU A 31 -12.84 -6.53 0.12
N ASN A 32 -12.73 -6.19 -1.17
CA ASN A 32 -13.83 -6.24 -2.14
C ASN A 32 -15.04 -5.43 -1.65
N GLU A 33 -14.77 -4.20 -1.17
CA GLU A 33 -15.77 -3.32 -0.57
C GLU A 33 -15.79 -1.97 -1.27
N GLY A 34 -16.78 -1.15 -0.97
CA GLY A 34 -16.89 0.21 -1.43
C GLY A 34 -17.18 1.16 -0.29
N ASP A 35 -16.39 2.23 -0.21
CA ASP A 35 -16.54 3.27 0.80
C ASP A 35 -17.14 4.53 0.20
N LEU A 36 -18.04 5.15 0.95
CA LEU A 36 -18.55 6.48 0.70
C LEU A 36 -17.56 7.50 1.29
N ILE A 37 -16.89 8.28 0.43
CA ILE A 37 -15.78 9.18 0.83
C ILE A 37 -16.12 10.63 0.53
N ILE A 38 -15.73 11.53 1.43
CA ILE A 38 -15.84 12.99 1.28
C ILE A 38 -14.66 13.68 1.96
N ALA A 39 -14.28 14.89 1.49
CA ALA A 39 -13.29 15.71 2.19
C ALA A 39 -13.82 16.20 3.56
N ALA A 40 -12.98 16.13 4.59
CA ALA A 40 -13.36 16.52 5.96
C ALA A 40 -13.80 17.98 6.07
N GLU A 41 -13.18 18.89 5.33
CA GLU A 41 -13.57 20.31 5.30
C GLU A 41 -14.95 20.57 4.65
N LYS A 42 -15.49 19.60 3.89
CA LYS A 42 -16.79 19.66 3.21
C LYS A 42 -17.90 18.89 3.95
N ILE A 43 -17.58 18.23 5.05
CA ILE A 43 -18.56 17.46 5.83
C ILE A 43 -19.55 18.37 6.53
N THR A 44 -20.81 17.98 6.61
CA THR A 44 -21.88 18.67 7.36
C THR A 44 -22.69 17.66 8.18
N ALA A 45 -23.51 18.12 9.10
CA ALA A 45 -24.40 17.25 9.87
C ALA A 45 -25.33 16.43 8.98
N GLU A 46 -25.88 17.03 7.90
CA GLU A 46 -26.75 16.35 6.94
C GLU A 46 -25.99 15.23 6.21
N LYS A 47 -24.72 15.47 5.86
CA LYS A 47 -23.86 14.49 5.19
C LYS A 47 -23.49 13.34 6.12
N VAL A 48 -23.13 13.61 7.37
CA VAL A 48 -22.94 12.57 8.39
C VAL A 48 -24.22 11.74 8.55
N ASN A 49 -25.37 12.39 8.65
CA ASN A 49 -26.65 11.69 8.75
C ASN A 49 -26.98 10.85 7.49
N PHE A 50 -26.57 11.34 6.29
CA PHE A 50 -26.67 10.56 5.05
C PHE A 50 -25.81 9.29 5.12
N MET A 51 -24.55 9.40 5.53
CA MET A 51 -23.64 8.25 5.69
C MET A 51 -24.24 7.23 6.66
N LEU A 52 -24.67 7.67 7.84
CA LEU A 52 -25.28 6.80 8.87
C LEU A 52 -26.53 6.06 8.38
N LYS A 53 -27.39 6.73 7.60
CA LYS A 53 -28.64 6.14 7.08
C LYS A 53 -28.42 5.18 5.92
N HIS A 54 -27.44 5.46 5.07
CA HIS A 54 -27.37 4.83 3.76
C HIS A 54 -26.12 3.98 3.56
N ALA A 55 -24.96 4.37 4.13
CA ALA A 55 -23.76 3.55 4.08
C ALA A 55 -23.73 2.53 5.24
N ARG A 56 -23.94 2.95 6.49
CA ARG A 56 -24.14 2.11 7.70
C ARG A 56 -22.91 1.38 8.23
N GLY A 57 -21.75 1.59 7.65
CA GLY A 57 -20.47 1.10 8.14
C GLY A 57 -19.95 1.88 9.34
N VAL A 58 -18.64 1.85 9.56
CA VAL A 58 -17.98 2.58 10.64
C VAL A 58 -17.54 3.95 10.13
N LEU A 59 -18.01 5.04 10.77
CA LEU A 59 -17.57 6.39 10.41
C LEU A 59 -16.13 6.62 10.85
N CYS A 60 -15.24 6.73 9.89
CA CYS A 60 -13.82 6.96 10.10
C CYS A 60 -13.37 8.30 9.49
N ALA A 61 -12.29 8.85 10.04
CA ALA A 61 -11.70 10.10 9.59
C ALA A 61 -10.22 9.89 9.18
N PRO A 62 -9.94 9.56 7.91
CA PRO A 62 -8.56 9.54 7.39
C PRO A 62 -7.88 10.90 7.53
N ILE A 63 -6.67 10.91 8.09
CA ILE A 63 -5.76 12.05 8.18
C ILE A 63 -4.33 11.62 7.87
N THR A 64 -3.43 12.54 7.62
CA THR A 64 -2.02 12.23 7.41
C THR A 64 -1.32 11.82 8.71
N LEU A 65 -0.23 11.08 8.61
CA LEU A 65 0.59 10.73 9.79
C LEU A 65 1.10 11.99 10.50
N SER A 66 1.60 12.98 9.73
CA SER A 66 2.02 14.29 10.30
C SER A 66 0.91 14.98 11.07
N ARG A 67 -0.34 14.88 10.58
CA ARG A 67 -1.49 15.45 11.30
C ARG A 67 -1.82 14.70 12.58
N CYS A 68 -1.64 13.37 12.60
CA CYS A 68 -1.75 12.60 13.85
C CYS A 68 -0.74 13.09 14.90
N ASP A 69 0.52 13.31 14.47
CA ASP A 69 1.59 13.78 15.35
C ASP A 69 1.29 15.20 15.88
N GLU A 70 0.87 16.12 15.00
CA GLU A 70 0.47 17.50 15.39
C GLU A 70 -0.65 17.54 16.42
N LEU A 71 -1.61 16.61 16.30
CA LEU A 71 -2.77 16.54 17.19
C LEU A 71 -2.57 15.60 18.38
N ASP A 72 -1.38 15.01 18.55
CA ASP A 72 -1.07 14.00 19.58
C ASP A 72 -2.11 12.87 19.59
N LEU A 73 -2.28 12.21 18.44
CA LEU A 73 -3.18 11.09 18.25
C LEU A 73 -2.37 9.79 18.11
N PRO A 74 -2.01 9.14 19.23
CA PRO A 74 -1.26 7.89 19.18
C PRO A 74 -2.09 6.76 18.55
N ARG A 75 -1.40 5.70 18.12
CA ARG A 75 -2.06 4.47 17.65
C ARG A 75 -2.97 3.92 18.75
N GLN A 76 -4.11 3.37 18.35
CA GLN A 76 -5.09 2.79 19.29
C GLN A 76 -4.51 1.61 20.09
N VAL A 77 -3.60 0.85 19.46
CA VAL A 77 -2.90 -0.28 20.06
C VAL A 77 -1.41 -0.22 19.77
N THR A 78 -0.60 -0.72 20.67
CA THR A 78 0.86 -0.86 20.48
C THR A 78 1.18 -1.95 19.47
N GLU A 79 0.41 -3.05 19.48
CA GLU A 79 0.51 -4.16 18.56
C GLU A 79 -0.78 -4.30 17.76
N ASN A 80 -0.71 -4.10 16.44
CA ASN A 80 -1.87 -4.22 15.57
C ASN A 80 -1.95 -5.64 15.00
N THR A 81 -2.90 -6.42 15.51
CA THR A 81 -3.15 -7.81 15.11
C THR A 81 -4.30 -7.95 14.11
N SER A 82 -4.87 -6.82 13.59
CA SER A 82 -5.94 -6.87 12.60
C SER A 82 -5.44 -7.43 11.27
N VAL A 83 -6.28 -8.21 10.59
CA VAL A 83 -5.91 -8.93 9.34
C VAL A 83 -5.31 -8.02 8.28
N LEU A 84 -5.87 -6.82 8.11
CA LEU A 84 -5.44 -5.84 7.11
C LEU A 84 -4.61 -4.69 7.71
N GLY A 85 -4.32 -4.76 9.01
CA GLY A 85 -3.51 -3.77 9.71
C GLY A 85 -4.13 -2.38 9.68
N THR A 86 -5.47 -2.27 9.80
CA THR A 86 -6.19 -0.99 9.77
C THR A 86 -5.62 0.00 10.79
N PRO A 87 -5.20 1.18 10.35
CA PRO A 87 -4.35 2.09 11.14
C PRO A 87 -5.16 3.03 12.05
N PHE A 88 -5.94 2.47 12.98
CA PHE A 88 -6.68 3.26 13.95
C PHE A 88 -5.77 4.01 14.92
N THR A 89 -6.13 5.27 15.18
CA THR A 89 -5.63 6.03 16.34
C THR A 89 -6.64 5.95 17.49
N VAL A 90 -6.31 6.56 18.63
CA VAL A 90 -7.29 6.78 19.69
C VAL A 90 -8.48 7.56 19.14
N THR A 91 -9.70 7.21 19.60
CA THR A 91 -10.93 7.89 19.19
C THR A 91 -11.02 9.27 19.83
N VAL A 92 -11.68 10.21 19.15
CA VAL A 92 -11.76 11.61 19.59
C VAL A 92 -13.14 12.20 19.43
N ASP A 93 -13.42 13.25 20.23
CA ASP A 93 -14.52 14.20 20.04
C ASP A 93 -14.00 15.63 20.21
N LYS A 94 -14.50 16.55 19.40
CA LYS A 94 -14.26 17.99 19.60
C LYS A 94 -14.94 18.45 20.89
N LEU A 95 -14.22 19.19 21.75
CA LEU A 95 -14.73 19.61 23.05
C LEU A 95 -15.63 20.85 22.94
N GLU A 96 -15.18 21.87 22.23
CA GLU A 96 -15.92 23.12 22.12
C GLU A 96 -16.98 23.05 20.99
N GLY A 97 -18.20 23.49 21.31
CA GLY A 97 -19.32 23.53 20.37
C GLY A 97 -19.98 22.19 20.10
N CYS A 98 -19.62 21.13 20.84
CA CYS A 98 -20.24 19.82 20.81
C CYS A 98 -20.93 19.49 22.12
N THR A 99 -21.80 18.48 22.10
CA THR A 99 -22.52 17.99 23.29
C THR A 99 -21.90 16.65 23.78
N THR A 100 -22.48 15.53 23.42
CA THR A 100 -22.00 14.20 23.83
C THR A 100 -21.11 13.51 22.80
N GLY A 101 -20.85 14.15 21.66
CA GLY A 101 -20.00 13.61 20.58
C GLY A 101 -20.75 12.69 19.58
N VAL A 102 -21.95 12.21 19.90
CA VAL A 102 -22.64 11.16 19.12
C VAL A 102 -23.52 11.72 17.99
N SER A 103 -24.07 12.92 18.15
CA SER A 103 -24.98 13.50 17.16
C SER A 103 -24.31 13.66 15.80
N ALA A 104 -25.08 13.69 14.71
CA ALA A 104 -24.53 13.97 13.38
C ALA A 104 -23.83 15.35 13.33
N HIS A 105 -24.31 16.31 14.11
CA HIS A 105 -23.68 17.63 14.27
C HIS A 105 -22.31 17.49 14.94
N ASP A 106 -22.23 16.87 16.11
CA ASP A 106 -21.00 16.73 16.88
C ASP A 106 -19.92 15.97 16.10
N ARG A 107 -20.33 14.89 15.40
CA ARG A 107 -19.42 14.11 14.55
C ARG A 107 -18.90 14.94 13.37
N ALA A 108 -19.77 15.74 12.72
CA ALA A 108 -19.35 16.63 11.64
C ALA A 108 -18.37 17.70 12.13
N GLU A 109 -18.63 18.29 13.32
CA GLU A 109 -17.75 19.27 13.96
C GLU A 109 -16.38 18.65 14.29
N THR A 110 -16.36 17.42 14.82
CA THR A 110 -15.12 16.71 15.15
C THR A 110 -14.31 16.40 13.89
N ILE A 111 -14.97 15.92 12.82
CA ILE A 111 -14.28 15.61 11.55
C ILE A 111 -13.72 16.90 10.91
N ARG A 112 -14.47 18.01 10.91
CA ARG A 112 -13.96 19.30 10.41
C ARG A 112 -12.78 19.81 11.22
N ALA A 113 -12.83 19.67 12.55
CA ALA A 113 -11.74 20.08 13.42
C ALA A 113 -10.44 19.29 13.16
N LEU A 114 -10.52 18.02 12.77
CA LEU A 114 -9.34 17.24 12.35
C LEU A 114 -8.67 17.84 11.10
N ALA A 115 -9.45 18.48 10.22
CA ALA A 115 -8.96 19.14 9.00
C ALA A 115 -8.61 20.63 9.22
N ASP A 116 -8.91 21.21 10.36
CA ASP A 116 -8.65 22.63 10.65
C ASP A 116 -7.20 22.82 11.13
N PRO A 117 -6.33 23.52 10.39
CA PRO A 117 -4.95 23.79 10.82
C PRO A 117 -4.84 24.51 12.17
N ALA A 118 -5.88 25.23 12.59
CA ALA A 118 -5.90 25.93 13.88
C ALA A 118 -6.18 25.00 15.08
N SER A 119 -6.65 23.77 14.83
CA SER A 119 -6.89 22.78 15.89
C SER A 119 -5.58 22.27 16.49
N THR A 120 -5.59 22.16 17.82
CA THR A 120 -4.47 21.67 18.64
C THR A 120 -4.86 20.38 19.38
N PRO A 121 -3.94 19.69 20.06
CA PRO A 121 -4.28 18.53 20.88
C PRO A 121 -5.40 18.81 21.91
N GLN A 122 -5.47 20.02 22.44
CA GLN A 122 -6.48 20.45 23.42
C GLN A 122 -7.86 20.66 22.82
N THR A 123 -7.98 20.73 21.49
CA THR A 123 -9.28 20.83 20.82
C THR A 123 -10.12 19.55 21.02
N PHE A 124 -9.47 18.41 21.31
CA PHE A 124 -10.09 17.09 21.32
C PHE A 124 -10.08 16.44 22.71
N GLY A 125 -11.23 15.87 23.10
CA GLY A 125 -11.36 14.88 24.16
C GLY A 125 -10.98 13.48 23.63
N ARG A 126 -10.41 12.65 24.50
CA ARG A 126 -9.99 11.26 24.24
C ARG A 126 -10.41 10.38 25.43
N PRO A 127 -11.11 9.24 25.23
CA PRO A 127 -11.65 8.76 23.95
C PRO A 127 -12.87 9.57 23.49
N GLY A 128 -13.30 9.35 22.23
CA GLY A 128 -14.50 9.96 21.63
C GLY A 128 -15.24 8.99 20.69
N HIS A 129 -16.03 9.54 19.77
CA HIS A 129 -16.92 8.77 18.88
C HIS A 129 -16.49 8.83 17.39
N ILE A 130 -15.49 9.60 17.05
CA ILE A 130 -14.85 9.57 15.72
C ILE A 130 -13.59 8.73 15.78
N ASN A 131 -13.39 7.91 14.72
CA ASN A 131 -12.27 7.01 14.56
C ASN A 131 -11.26 7.60 13.55
N PRO A 132 -10.23 8.33 13.97
CA PRO A 132 -9.21 8.76 13.03
C PRO A 132 -8.37 7.58 12.54
N LEU A 133 -8.00 7.62 11.26
CA LEU A 133 -7.12 6.66 10.60
C LEU A 133 -5.91 7.42 10.03
N TYR A 134 -4.69 6.97 10.32
CA TYR A 134 -3.53 7.58 9.67
C TYR A 134 -3.25 6.93 8.31
N ALA A 135 -3.22 7.73 7.26
CA ALA A 135 -2.84 7.27 5.92
C ALA A 135 -1.32 7.11 5.80
N GLN A 136 -0.90 6.13 5.02
CA GLN A 136 0.51 5.97 4.67
C GLN A 136 0.98 7.11 3.75
N ASP A 137 2.23 7.55 3.94
CA ASP A 137 2.88 8.46 2.99
C ASP A 137 2.88 7.85 1.59
N ASN A 138 2.76 8.70 0.57
CA ASN A 138 2.52 8.34 -0.84
C ASN A 138 1.14 7.75 -1.15
N GLY A 139 0.21 7.69 -0.18
CA GLY A 139 -1.18 7.34 -0.43
C GLY A 139 -1.38 5.97 -1.08
N VAL A 140 -2.31 5.89 -2.06
CA VAL A 140 -2.62 4.62 -2.77
C VAL A 140 -1.43 4.04 -3.52
N LEU A 141 -0.40 4.82 -3.81
CA LEU A 141 0.83 4.34 -4.45
C LEU A 141 1.71 3.51 -3.48
N ARG A 142 1.44 3.57 -2.18
CA ARG A 142 2.11 2.75 -1.16
C ARG A 142 1.19 1.67 -0.60
N ARG A 143 -0.07 2.01 -0.30
CA ARG A 143 -1.08 1.08 0.21
C ARG A 143 -2.40 1.32 -0.51
N SER A 144 -2.86 0.32 -1.27
CA SER A 144 -4.08 0.38 -2.07
C SER A 144 -5.35 0.25 -1.20
N GLY A 145 -5.52 1.12 -0.21
CA GLY A 145 -6.65 1.13 0.73
C GLY A 145 -7.49 2.39 0.66
N HIS A 146 -8.74 2.32 1.16
CA HIS A 146 -9.69 3.42 1.18
C HIS A 146 -9.19 4.63 2.00
N THR A 147 -8.44 4.37 3.10
CA THR A 147 -7.80 5.42 3.92
C THR A 147 -6.88 6.29 3.08
N GLU A 148 -6.01 5.65 2.29
CA GLU A 148 -5.07 6.32 1.40
C GLU A 148 -5.81 7.01 0.24
N ALA A 149 -6.83 6.37 -0.32
CA ALA A 149 -7.65 6.94 -1.39
C ALA A 149 -8.34 8.24 -0.96
N ALA A 150 -8.85 8.31 0.27
CA ALA A 150 -9.46 9.52 0.81
C ALA A 150 -8.48 10.70 0.86
N ILE A 151 -7.25 10.47 1.33
CA ILE A 151 -6.21 11.50 1.39
C ILE A 151 -5.77 11.93 -0.01
N ASP A 152 -5.63 10.98 -0.94
CA ASP A 152 -5.24 11.28 -2.31
C ASP A 152 -6.30 12.08 -3.05
N LEU A 153 -7.57 11.75 -2.89
CA LEU A 153 -8.67 12.54 -3.45
C LEU A 153 -8.66 13.98 -2.92
N CYS A 154 -8.42 14.16 -1.61
CA CYS A 154 -8.27 15.50 -1.02
C CYS A 154 -7.13 16.27 -1.68
N LYS A 155 -5.93 15.68 -1.75
CA LYS A 155 -4.74 16.31 -2.34
C LYS A 155 -4.96 16.66 -3.82
N LEU A 156 -5.50 15.72 -4.61
CA LEU A 156 -5.76 15.91 -6.05
C LEU A 156 -6.84 16.94 -6.31
N ALA A 157 -7.82 17.09 -5.42
CA ALA A 157 -8.84 18.13 -5.49
C ALA A 157 -8.37 19.51 -4.98
N GLY A 158 -7.15 19.60 -4.42
CA GLY A 158 -6.61 20.82 -3.81
C GLY A 158 -7.27 21.19 -2.49
N LEU A 159 -7.73 20.21 -1.72
CA LEU A 159 -8.36 20.33 -0.42
C LEU A 159 -7.38 19.89 0.69
N TYR A 160 -7.69 20.24 1.95
CA TYR A 160 -6.89 19.79 3.09
C TYR A 160 -6.85 18.25 3.14
N PRO A 161 -5.68 17.61 3.37
CA PRO A 161 -5.54 16.15 3.29
C PRO A 161 -6.12 15.44 4.52
N ALA A 162 -7.43 15.58 4.69
CA ALA A 162 -8.26 14.90 5.68
C ALA A 162 -9.62 14.57 5.05
N GLY A 163 -10.15 13.39 5.33
CA GLY A 163 -11.42 12.90 4.78
C GLY A 163 -12.36 12.36 5.85
N ALA A 164 -13.55 12.00 5.41
CA ALA A 164 -14.45 11.09 6.10
C ALA A 164 -14.79 9.94 5.17
N LEU A 165 -14.81 8.74 5.69
CA LEU A 165 -15.21 7.55 4.96
C LEU A 165 -16.13 6.65 5.80
N MET A 166 -16.92 5.85 5.11
CA MET A 166 -17.78 4.83 5.71
C MET A 166 -18.06 3.74 4.68
N GLU A 167 -17.89 2.50 5.07
CA GLU A 167 -18.17 1.32 4.24
C GLU A 167 -19.67 1.24 3.94
N ILE A 168 -20.02 0.79 2.71
CA ILE A 168 -21.42 0.65 2.27
C ILE A 168 -21.90 -0.78 2.49
N MET A 169 -22.95 -0.91 3.28
CA MET A 169 -23.60 -2.18 3.59
C MET A 169 -24.96 -2.28 2.89
N ASN A 170 -25.36 -3.50 2.56
CA ASN A 170 -26.70 -3.84 2.11
C ASN A 170 -27.72 -3.73 3.26
N ASP A 171 -29.03 -3.74 2.93
CA ASP A 171 -30.12 -3.65 3.91
C ASP A 171 -30.16 -4.85 4.86
N ASP A 172 -29.63 -5.99 4.45
CA ASP A 172 -29.52 -7.21 5.25
C ASP A 172 -28.28 -7.26 6.16
N GLY A 173 -27.44 -6.22 6.12
CA GLY A 173 -26.22 -6.12 6.92
C GLY A 173 -24.98 -6.75 6.29
N THR A 174 -25.07 -7.32 5.10
CA THR A 174 -23.92 -7.80 4.35
C THR A 174 -23.19 -6.63 3.66
N MET A 175 -21.90 -6.80 3.32
CA MET A 175 -21.16 -5.77 2.61
C MET A 175 -21.65 -5.66 1.16
N ALA A 176 -21.88 -4.43 0.68
CA ALA A 176 -22.19 -4.18 -0.72
C ALA A 176 -20.97 -4.45 -1.61
N ARG A 177 -21.19 -5.13 -2.74
CA ARG A 177 -20.18 -5.41 -3.74
C ARG A 177 -20.44 -4.58 -4.99
N LEU A 178 -19.52 -4.63 -5.96
CA LEU A 178 -19.57 -3.75 -7.14
C LEU A 178 -20.98 -3.61 -7.79
N PRO A 179 -21.78 -4.67 -8.00
CA PRO A 179 -23.12 -4.52 -8.57
C PRO A 179 -24.04 -3.64 -7.72
N GLN A 180 -24.11 -3.88 -6.39
CA GLN A 180 -24.92 -3.11 -5.46
C GLN A 180 -24.41 -1.68 -5.29
N LEU A 181 -23.07 -1.49 -5.35
CA LEU A 181 -22.43 -0.17 -5.28
C LEU A 181 -22.75 0.69 -6.51
N LEU A 182 -22.83 0.08 -7.69
CA LEU A 182 -23.29 0.76 -8.92
C LEU A 182 -24.75 1.18 -8.82
N ASP A 183 -25.63 0.30 -8.28
CA ASP A 183 -27.03 0.64 -8.03
C ASP A 183 -27.17 1.79 -7.03
N PHE A 184 -26.35 1.75 -5.95
CA PHE A 184 -26.28 2.82 -4.96
C PHE A 184 -25.79 4.15 -5.59
N ALA A 185 -24.77 4.11 -6.44
CA ALA A 185 -24.27 5.28 -7.15
C ALA A 185 -25.35 5.94 -8.00
N VAL A 186 -26.08 5.15 -8.79
CA VAL A 186 -27.22 5.62 -9.63
C VAL A 186 -28.33 6.19 -8.77
N LYS A 187 -28.73 5.47 -7.71
CA LYS A 187 -29.82 5.89 -6.82
C LYS A 187 -29.58 7.26 -6.18
N TYR A 188 -28.34 7.57 -5.85
CA TYR A 188 -28.01 8.82 -5.14
C TYR A 188 -27.26 9.83 -6.01
N GLY A 189 -27.06 9.55 -7.31
CA GLY A 189 -26.38 10.43 -8.27
C GLY A 189 -24.91 10.66 -7.92
N LEU A 190 -24.21 9.62 -7.44
CA LEU A 190 -22.83 9.66 -7.01
C LEU A 190 -21.89 9.11 -8.08
N LYS A 191 -20.65 9.58 -8.08
CA LYS A 191 -19.57 9.00 -8.88
C LYS A 191 -18.95 7.80 -8.16
N LEU A 192 -18.61 6.76 -8.94
CA LEU A 192 -17.93 5.57 -8.47
C LEU A 192 -16.64 5.37 -9.26
N ILE A 193 -15.53 5.22 -8.55
CA ILE A 193 -14.21 4.92 -9.12
C ILE A 193 -13.59 3.72 -8.39
N THR A 194 -12.53 3.15 -8.99
CA THR A 194 -11.74 2.10 -8.33
C THR A 194 -10.40 2.66 -7.81
N ILE A 195 -9.86 2.04 -6.77
CA ILE A 195 -8.49 2.35 -6.29
C ILE A 195 -7.48 2.08 -7.41
N LYS A 196 -7.69 1.07 -8.24
CA LYS A 196 -6.86 0.76 -9.41
C LYS A 196 -6.79 1.93 -10.39
N ASP A 197 -7.94 2.55 -10.70
CA ASP A 197 -7.98 3.70 -11.60
C ASP A 197 -7.31 4.93 -10.96
N LEU A 198 -7.48 5.13 -9.64
CA LEU A 198 -6.82 6.20 -8.91
C LEU A 198 -5.29 6.03 -8.90
N ILE A 199 -4.79 4.81 -8.72
CA ILE A 199 -3.36 4.47 -8.85
C ILE A 199 -2.87 4.81 -10.27
N ALA A 200 -3.58 4.33 -11.31
CA ALA A 200 -3.21 4.59 -12.70
C ALA A 200 -3.18 6.10 -13.02
N TYR A 201 -4.16 6.85 -12.51
CA TYR A 201 -4.26 8.29 -12.64
C TYR A 201 -3.06 9.01 -12.02
N ARG A 202 -2.66 8.62 -10.80
CA ARG A 202 -1.51 9.20 -10.11
C ARG A 202 -0.18 8.83 -10.79
N LEU A 203 -0.01 7.56 -11.22
CA LEU A 203 1.19 7.10 -11.92
C LEU A 203 1.46 7.82 -13.25
N GLN A 204 0.41 8.29 -13.92
CA GLN A 204 0.55 9.10 -15.14
C GLN A 204 1.02 10.53 -14.87
N ARG A 205 0.77 11.07 -13.67
CA ARG A 205 0.99 12.49 -13.31
C ARG A 205 2.13 12.69 -12.33
N GLU A 206 2.46 11.67 -11.55
CA GLU A 206 3.45 11.75 -10.48
C GLU A 206 4.59 10.75 -10.74
N SER A 207 5.81 11.19 -10.52
CA SER A 207 6.98 10.30 -10.51
C SER A 207 7.50 10.14 -9.09
N LEU A 208 7.42 8.92 -8.55
CA LEU A 208 8.02 8.57 -7.25
C LEU A 208 9.53 8.36 -7.34
N ILE A 209 10.09 8.45 -8.56
CA ILE A 209 11.50 8.12 -8.82
C ILE A 209 12.15 9.16 -9.74
N THR A 210 13.42 9.43 -9.50
CA THR A 210 14.33 10.06 -10.46
C THR A 210 15.30 9.00 -10.98
N VAL A 211 15.66 9.11 -12.27
CA VAL A 211 16.54 8.16 -12.96
C VAL A 211 17.93 8.79 -13.10
N GLY A 212 19.00 8.06 -12.73
CA GLY A 212 20.36 8.48 -12.91
C GLY A 212 20.97 8.02 -14.24
N GLN A 213 22.28 8.15 -14.36
CA GLN A 213 23.03 7.77 -15.57
C GLN A 213 23.15 6.24 -15.68
N THR A 214 22.93 5.72 -16.88
CA THR A 214 23.12 4.30 -17.18
C THR A 214 24.59 4.03 -17.49
N VAL A 215 25.13 2.95 -16.92
CA VAL A 215 26.51 2.50 -17.17
C VAL A 215 26.56 1.01 -17.49
N ASP A 216 27.61 0.61 -18.19
CA ASP A 216 27.91 -0.82 -18.36
C ASP A 216 28.42 -1.41 -17.05
N MET A 217 27.92 -2.59 -16.70
CA MET A 217 28.23 -3.28 -15.46
C MET A 217 28.59 -4.74 -15.73
N PRO A 218 29.85 -5.04 -16.01
CA PRO A 218 30.34 -6.42 -16.02
C PRO A 218 30.39 -6.98 -14.60
N THR A 219 29.84 -8.17 -14.40
CA THR A 219 29.80 -8.85 -13.10
C THR A 219 30.24 -10.31 -13.26
N GLU A 220 30.51 -10.98 -12.16
CA GLU A 220 30.80 -12.42 -12.14
C GLU A 220 29.65 -13.26 -12.72
N TYR A 221 28.40 -12.74 -12.67
CA TYR A 221 27.15 -13.44 -13.03
C TYR A 221 26.61 -13.04 -14.40
N GLY A 222 27.29 -12.14 -15.11
CA GLY A 222 26.90 -11.69 -16.44
C GLY A 222 27.26 -10.22 -16.69
N HIS A 223 26.97 -9.77 -17.90
CA HIS A 223 27.22 -8.39 -18.35
C HIS A 223 25.89 -7.66 -18.52
N PHE A 224 25.67 -6.61 -17.75
CA PHE A 224 24.42 -5.85 -17.66
C PHE A 224 24.64 -4.37 -17.93
N LYS A 225 23.56 -3.63 -18.15
CA LYS A 225 23.50 -2.18 -17.93
C LYS A 225 22.93 -1.93 -16.54
N LEU A 226 23.56 -1.07 -15.75
CA LEU A 226 23.08 -0.63 -14.46
C LEU A 226 22.43 0.74 -14.59
N VAL A 227 21.21 0.88 -14.08
CA VAL A 227 20.45 2.12 -14.01
C VAL A 227 20.13 2.40 -12.55
N PRO A 228 20.63 3.49 -11.95
CA PRO A 228 20.27 3.90 -10.60
C PRO A 228 18.96 4.70 -10.61
N PHE A 229 18.18 4.54 -9.54
CA PHE A 229 16.93 5.25 -9.29
C PHE A 229 16.94 5.80 -7.88
N ARG A 230 16.49 7.03 -7.70
CA ARG A 230 16.28 7.62 -6.36
C ARG A 230 14.79 7.78 -6.13
N GLN A 231 14.30 7.25 -5.02
CA GLN A 231 12.93 7.46 -4.56
C GLN A 231 12.78 8.89 -4.04
N THR A 232 11.80 9.64 -4.58
CA THR A 232 11.64 11.08 -4.29
C THR A 232 11.20 11.35 -2.86
N SER A 233 10.43 10.44 -2.24
CA SER A 233 9.88 10.61 -0.89
C SER A 233 10.86 10.29 0.24
N SER A 234 11.70 9.26 0.06
CA SER A 234 12.63 8.77 1.10
C SER A 234 14.09 9.07 0.83
N GLY A 235 14.42 9.47 -0.42
CA GLY A 235 15.80 9.61 -0.87
C GLY A 235 16.55 8.29 -1.06
N LEU A 236 15.90 7.14 -0.83
CA LEU A 236 16.52 5.82 -1.01
C LEU A 236 16.94 5.59 -2.45
N GLU A 237 18.14 5.05 -2.63
CA GLU A 237 18.72 4.74 -3.94
C GLU A 237 18.57 3.26 -4.25
N ASN A 238 17.78 2.97 -5.27
CA ASN A 238 17.54 1.64 -5.81
C ASN A 238 18.30 1.49 -7.13
N MET A 239 18.41 0.28 -7.66
CA MET A 239 19.07 0.06 -8.95
C MET A 239 18.37 -1.02 -9.77
N ALA A 240 18.54 -0.93 -11.08
CA ALA A 240 18.16 -1.97 -12.01
C ALA A 240 19.36 -2.49 -12.77
N LEU A 241 19.47 -3.82 -12.91
CA LEU A 241 20.36 -4.48 -13.86
C LEU A 241 19.52 -4.91 -15.06
N ILE A 242 19.96 -4.51 -16.26
CA ILE A 242 19.22 -4.70 -17.50
C ILE A 242 20.07 -5.52 -18.47
N LYS A 243 19.46 -6.50 -19.13
CA LYS A 243 20.05 -7.28 -20.22
C LYS A 243 19.13 -7.23 -21.44
N GLY A 244 19.69 -6.98 -22.61
CA GLY A 244 18.97 -6.98 -23.89
C GLY A 244 18.02 -5.81 -24.09
N GLU A 245 17.19 -5.93 -25.12
CA GLU A 245 16.14 -4.97 -25.50
C GLU A 245 14.83 -5.74 -25.73
N TRP A 246 13.68 -5.08 -25.53
CA TRP A 246 12.35 -5.70 -25.71
C TRP A 246 11.33 -4.70 -26.27
N LYS A 247 10.25 -5.25 -26.81
CA LYS A 247 9.10 -4.48 -27.27
C LYS A 247 8.13 -4.28 -26.10
N GLU A 248 7.28 -3.26 -26.17
CA GLU A 248 6.34 -2.88 -25.13
C GLU A 248 5.45 -4.04 -24.63
N ASP A 249 4.95 -4.86 -25.54
CA ASP A 249 4.08 -6.00 -25.23
C ASP A 249 4.81 -7.35 -25.04
N GLU A 250 6.13 -7.32 -25.05
CA GLU A 250 6.93 -8.55 -24.94
C GLU A 250 7.10 -8.95 -23.47
N PRO A 251 6.72 -10.19 -23.08
CA PRO A 251 6.96 -10.70 -21.74
C PRO A 251 8.47 -10.93 -21.53
N ILE A 252 9.06 -10.27 -20.54
CA ILE A 252 10.47 -10.44 -20.20
C ILE A 252 10.66 -11.05 -18.82
N LEU A 253 11.83 -11.62 -18.58
CA LEU A 253 12.19 -12.17 -17.28
C LEU A 253 12.48 -11.05 -16.29
N VAL A 254 11.78 -11.02 -15.14
CA VAL A 254 11.92 -9.97 -14.13
C VAL A 254 12.15 -10.55 -12.75
N ARG A 255 13.09 -9.97 -12.03
CA ARG A 255 13.26 -10.18 -10.58
C ARG A 255 13.15 -8.85 -9.84
N VAL A 256 12.27 -8.78 -8.84
CA VAL A 256 12.29 -7.71 -7.83
C VAL A 256 12.92 -8.27 -6.56
N HIS A 257 14.15 -7.84 -6.28
CA HIS A 257 14.95 -8.28 -5.15
C HIS A 257 15.02 -7.18 -4.09
N SER A 258 14.64 -7.50 -2.84
CA SER A 258 14.82 -6.59 -1.71
C SER A 258 16.18 -6.86 -1.08
N SER A 259 16.93 -5.81 -0.79
CA SER A 259 18.28 -5.89 -0.21
C SER A 259 18.32 -6.75 1.05
N CYS A 260 19.39 -7.48 1.19
CA CYS A 260 19.70 -8.29 2.35
C CYS A 260 21.20 -8.26 2.60
N ALA A 261 21.69 -7.25 3.32
CA ALA A 261 23.13 -7.05 3.53
C ALA A 261 23.83 -8.31 4.06
N THR A 262 23.20 -9.04 4.95
CA THR A 262 23.77 -10.29 5.49
C THR A 262 23.86 -11.40 4.45
N GLY A 263 22.85 -11.56 3.58
CA GLY A 263 22.85 -12.58 2.51
C GLY A 263 23.60 -12.16 1.27
N ASP A 264 23.33 -10.93 0.78
CA ASP A 264 23.83 -10.46 -0.52
C ASP A 264 25.31 -10.06 -0.47
N ILE A 265 25.78 -9.49 0.66
CA ILE A 265 27.15 -8.99 0.82
C ILE A 265 28.03 -9.97 1.62
N LEU A 266 27.50 -10.46 2.76
CA LEU A 266 28.29 -11.29 3.69
C LEU A 266 28.16 -12.78 3.42
N GLY A 267 27.29 -13.23 2.50
CA GLY A 267 27.08 -14.63 2.18
C GLY A 267 26.53 -15.45 3.37
N SER A 268 25.68 -14.83 4.19
CA SER A 268 25.08 -15.49 5.35
C SER A 268 24.29 -16.73 4.93
N LYS A 269 24.50 -17.83 5.64
CA LYS A 269 23.74 -19.07 5.47
C LYS A 269 22.38 -19.09 6.19
N ARG A 270 22.02 -18.03 6.92
CA ARG A 270 20.72 -17.93 7.62
C ARG A 270 19.53 -17.66 6.67
N CYS A 271 19.79 -17.36 5.40
CA CYS A 271 18.78 -17.11 4.37
C CYS A 271 19.31 -17.46 2.98
N ASP A 272 18.41 -17.57 2.04
CA ASP A 272 18.68 -17.87 0.63
C ASP A 272 18.83 -16.61 -0.27
N CYS A 273 18.87 -15.39 0.32
CA CYS A 273 18.78 -14.12 -0.43
C CYS A 273 19.91 -13.93 -1.44
N GLY A 274 21.18 -14.00 -1.01
CA GLY A 274 22.33 -13.82 -1.90
C GLY A 274 22.35 -14.87 -3.03
N GLN A 275 22.04 -16.13 -2.72
CA GLN A 275 21.96 -17.18 -3.74
C GLN A 275 20.82 -16.91 -4.75
N GLN A 276 19.66 -16.43 -4.29
CA GLN A 276 18.58 -16.02 -5.20
C GLN A 276 18.98 -14.83 -6.08
N LEU A 277 19.71 -13.84 -5.53
CA LEU A 277 20.23 -12.70 -6.30
C LEU A 277 21.13 -13.19 -7.44
N HIS A 278 22.13 -13.97 -7.13
CA HIS A 278 23.09 -14.51 -8.10
C HIS A 278 22.42 -15.41 -9.14
N LYS A 279 21.51 -16.28 -8.70
CA LYS A 279 20.73 -17.15 -9.62
C LYS A 279 19.84 -16.34 -10.56
N ALA A 280 19.20 -15.27 -10.07
CA ALA A 280 18.40 -14.40 -10.92
C ALA A 280 19.26 -13.71 -11.99
N MET A 281 20.43 -13.21 -11.64
CA MET A 281 21.38 -12.62 -12.60
C MET A 281 21.80 -13.64 -13.66
N GLN A 282 22.18 -14.84 -13.25
CA GLN A 282 22.56 -15.90 -14.19
C GLN A 282 21.41 -16.32 -15.11
N MET A 283 20.18 -16.39 -14.60
CA MET A 283 19.00 -16.70 -15.42
C MET A 283 18.75 -15.62 -16.47
N ILE A 284 18.84 -14.33 -16.11
CA ILE A 284 18.71 -13.21 -17.05
C ILE A 284 19.84 -13.22 -18.08
N GLU A 285 21.07 -13.47 -17.64
CA GLU A 285 22.23 -13.58 -18.56
C GLU A 285 22.02 -14.69 -19.57
N LYS A 286 21.58 -15.88 -19.13
CA LYS A 286 21.29 -17.03 -20.01
C LYS A 286 20.14 -16.77 -20.96
N GLU A 287 19.08 -16.12 -20.50
CA GLU A 287 17.92 -15.71 -21.33
C GLU A 287 18.33 -14.67 -22.40
N GLY A 288 19.38 -13.88 -22.11
CA GLY A 288 19.84 -12.77 -22.95
C GLY A 288 18.95 -11.52 -22.86
N LYS A 289 17.89 -11.56 -22.07
CA LYS A 289 16.88 -10.50 -21.94
C LYS A 289 16.21 -10.51 -20.58
N GLY A 290 16.13 -9.38 -19.90
CA GLY A 290 15.41 -9.25 -18.64
C GLY A 290 15.90 -8.11 -17.76
N VAL A 291 15.22 -7.97 -16.61
CA VAL A 291 15.48 -6.91 -15.62
C VAL A 291 15.53 -7.50 -14.21
N LEU A 292 16.57 -7.12 -13.46
CA LEU A 292 16.60 -7.31 -12.01
C LEU A 292 16.51 -5.93 -11.34
N ILE A 293 15.46 -5.70 -10.57
CA ILE A 293 15.33 -4.53 -9.69
C ILE A 293 15.88 -4.90 -8.33
N TYR A 294 16.84 -4.11 -7.83
CA TYR A 294 17.40 -4.22 -6.50
C TYR A 294 16.89 -3.06 -5.63
N MET A 295 16.02 -3.39 -4.65
CA MET A 295 15.33 -2.43 -3.79
C MET A 295 16.03 -2.32 -2.45
N GLN A 296 16.32 -1.10 -2.00
CA GLN A 296 16.88 -0.83 -0.66
C GLN A 296 15.79 -0.95 0.42
N GLN A 297 15.38 -2.19 0.69
CA GLN A 297 14.30 -2.54 1.63
C GLN A 297 14.73 -3.67 2.57
N GLU A 298 15.82 -3.44 3.31
CA GLU A 298 16.43 -4.39 4.22
C GLU A 298 15.42 -4.93 5.24
N GLY A 299 15.51 -6.23 5.56
CA GLY A 299 14.65 -6.85 6.56
C GLY A 299 13.16 -6.80 6.23
N ARG A 300 12.77 -6.79 4.94
CA ARG A 300 11.39 -6.56 4.48
C ARG A 300 10.86 -5.16 4.81
N GLY A 301 11.72 -4.15 4.82
CA GLY A 301 11.37 -2.76 5.09
C GLY A 301 11.61 -2.29 6.52
N ILE A 302 11.95 -3.19 7.47
CA ILE A 302 12.20 -2.82 8.87
C ILE A 302 13.63 -2.30 9.13
N GLY A 303 14.51 -2.39 8.15
CA GLY A 303 15.91 -1.96 8.26
C GLY A 303 16.84 -2.99 8.91
N LEU A 304 18.15 -2.73 8.80
CA LEU A 304 19.18 -3.68 9.27
C LEU A 304 19.17 -3.87 10.79
N MET A 305 19.03 -2.79 11.56
CA MET A 305 19.07 -2.86 13.02
C MET A 305 17.95 -3.76 13.56
N ASN A 306 16.71 -3.49 13.18
CA ASN A 306 15.56 -4.28 13.62
C ASN A 306 15.62 -5.72 13.10
N LYS A 307 16.19 -5.95 11.91
CA LYS A 307 16.44 -7.31 11.42
C LYS A 307 17.42 -8.08 12.31
N ILE A 308 18.46 -7.43 12.84
CA ILE A 308 19.40 -8.09 13.77
C ILE A 308 18.73 -8.40 15.11
N GLU A 309 17.89 -7.48 15.61
CA GLU A 309 17.04 -7.76 16.79
C GLU A 309 16.10 -8.95 16.54
N ALA A 310 15.45 -9.01 15.36
CA ALA A 310 14.64 -10.16 14.98
C ALA A 310 15.46 -11.47 14.93
N TYR A 311 16.72 -11.43 14.50
CA TYR A 311 17.60 -12.59 14.54
C TYR A 311 17.87 -13.04 15.98
N LYS A 312 18.02 -12.11 16.92
CA LYS A 312 18.20 -12.43 18.34
C LYS A 312 16.97 -13.13 18.91
N LEU A 313 15.77 -12.61 18.63
CA LEU A 313 14.50 -13.24 19.02
C LEU A 313 14.32 -14.64 18.38
N GLN A 314 14.79 -14.84 17.16
CA GLN A 314 14.78 -16.17 16.52
C GLN A 314 15.73 -17.16 17.19
N GLU A 315 16.87 -16.71 17.70
CA GLU A 315 17.77 -17.55 18.53
C GLU A 315 17.12 -17.96 19.85
N GLU A 316 16.21 -17.14 20.37
CA GLU A 316 15.41 -17.40 21.57
C GLU A 316 14.17 -18.26 21.29
N GLY A 317 13.91 -18.63 20.02
CA GLY A 317 12.91 -19.62 19.63
C GLY A 317 11.75 -19.10 18.79
N LEU A 318 11.55 -17.78 18.63
CA LEU A 318 10.51 -17.23 17.77
C LEU A 318 10.76 -17.61 16.31
N ASP A 319 9.71 -17.58 15.50
CA ASP A 319 9.89 -17.62 14.04
C ASP A 319 10.05 -16.21 13.46
N THR A 320 10.27 -16.11 12.15
CA THR A 320 10.52 -14.82 11.47
C THR A 320 9.32 -13.87 11.52
N VAL A 321 8.09 -14.41 11.50
CA VAL A 321 6.86 -13.61 11.53
C VAL A 321 6.65 -13.09 12.95
N ASP A 322 6.71 -13.98 13.93
CA ASP A 322 6.51 -13.64 15.35
C ASP A 322 7.59 -12.67 15.85
N ALA A 323 8.84 -12.82 15.41
CA ALA A 323 9.91 -11.89 15.75
C ALA A 323 9.64 -10.46 15.22
N ASN A 324 9.14 -10.31 13.98
CA ASN A 324 8.78 -9.00 13.44
C ASN A 324 7.60 -8.38 14.20
N VAL A 325 6.55 -9.16 14.48
CA VAL A 325 5.38 -8.72 15.24
C VAL A 325 5.78 -8.30 16.67
N HIS A 326 6.65 -9.07 17.32
CA HIS A 326 7.18 -8.72 18.66
C HIS A 326 7.90 -7.36 18.67
N LEU A 327 8.56 -7.00 17.57
CA LEU A 327 9.21 -5.68 17.40
C LEU A 327 8.26 -4.58 16.96
N GLY A 328 6.94 -4.85 16.83
CA GLY A 328 5.91 -3.89 16.45
C GLY A 328 5.79 -3.63 14.93
N PHE A 329 6.35 -4.50 14.10
CA PHE A 329 6.28 -4.41 12.64
C PHE A 329 5.26 -5.39 12.06
N LYS A 330 4.75 -5.07 10.86
CA LYS A 330 4.01 -6.04 10.07
C LYS A 330 4.92 -7.16 9.56
N PRO A 331 4.37 -8.30 9.18
CA PRO A 331 5.16 -9.38 8.54
C PRO A 331 5.89 -8.92 7.26
N ASP A 332 5.36 -7.91 6.57
CA ASP A 332 5.93 -7.31 5.34
C ASP A 332 5.63 -5.81 5.28
N GLU A 333 6.67 -4.97 5.36
CA GLU A 333 6.59 -3.50 5.26
C GLU A 333 7.16 -2.97 3.93
N ARG A 334 7.34 -3.83 2.92
CA ARG A 334 7.93 -3.43 1.64
C ARG A 334 7.01 -2.53 0.83
N ASP A 335 7.63 -1.56 0.14
CA ASP A 335 7.00 -0.70 -0.87
C ASP A 335 7.14 -1.35 -2.26
N TYR A 336 6.02 -1.72 -2.86
CA TYR A 336 5.99 -2.29 -4.21
C TYR A 336 5.79 -1.23 -5.29
N GLY A 337 5.26 -0.06 -4.93
CA GLY A 337 4.94 1.01 -5.88
C GLY A 337 6.18 1.60 -6.56
N CYS A 338 7.24 1.83 -5.81
CA CYS A 338 8.53 2.29 -6.35
C CYS A 338 9.10 1.28 -7.37
N GLY A 339 9.12 -0.01 -7.02
CA GLY A 339 9.58 -1.08 -7.92
C GLY A 339 8.74 -1.18 -9.20
N ALA A 340 7.43 -1.02 -9.09
CA ALA A 340 6.53 -1.01 -10.24
C ALA A 340 6.80 0.18 -11.17
N GLN A 341 6.99 1.38 -10.63
CA GLN A 341 7.37 2.55 -11.44
C GLN A 341 8.73 2.38 -12.12
N MET A 342 9.72 1.79 -11.43
CA MET A 342 11.01 1.48 -12.04
C MET A 342 10.83 0.58 -13.26
N LEU A 343 10.06 -0.51 -13.14
CA LEU A 343 9.77 -1.43 -14.26
C LEU A 343 9.07 -0.70 -15.41
N ARG A 344 8.03 0.07 -15.14
CA ARG A 344 7.35 0.85 -16.17
C ARG A 344 8.27 1.88 -16.85
N ARG A 345 9.12 2.55 -16.08
CA ARG A 345 10.11 3.51 -16.61
C ARG A 345 11.14 2.86 -17.55
N LEU A 346 11.40 1.56 -17.32
CA LEU A 346 12.24 0.73 -18.18
C LEU A 346 11.49 0.14 -19.37
N GLY A 347 10.20 0.46 -19.57
CA GLY A 347 9.37 -0.05 -20.65
C GLY A 347 8.87 -1.49 -20.44
N VAL A 348 8.87 -1.97 -19.20
CA VAL A 348 8.31 -3.29 -18.86
C VAL A 348 6.81 -3.14 -18.65
N HIS A 349 5.99 -3.88 -19.40
CA HIS A 349 4.54 -3.94 -19.24
C HIS A 349 4.08 -5.35 -18.93
N LYS A 350 4.68 -6.35 -19.59
CA LYS A 350 4.41 -7.78 -19.36
C LYS A 350 5.67 -8.44 -18.83
N MET A 351 5.50 -9.33 -17.85
CA MET A 351 6.65 -9.97 -17.24
C MET A 351 6.43 -11.45 -16.89
N ARG A 352 7.51 -12.20 -16.96
CA ARG A 352 7.70 -13.51 -16.35
C ARG A 352 8.43 -13.27 -15.03
N LEU A 353 7.67 -13.29 -13.92
CA LEU A 353 8.18 -12.87 -12.62
C LEU A 353 8.90 -14.01 -11.88
N MET A 354 10.19 -13.82 -11.61
CA MET A 354 10.96 -14.76 -10.77
C MET A 354 10.55 -14.60 -9.31
N THR A 355 9.70 -15.49 -8.82
CA THR A 355 9.23 -15.48 -7.43
C THR A 355 8.76 -16.86 -6.98
N ASN A 356 8.94 -17.15 -5.69
CA ASN A 356 8.35 -18.31 -5.01
C ASN A 356 7.16 -17.87 -4.13
N ASN A 357 6.82 -16.57 -4.13
CA ASN A 357 5.71 -16.01 -3.34
C ASN A 357 4.57 -15.56 -4.26
N PRO A 358 3.44 -16.28 -4.32
CA PRO A 358 2.30 -15.91 -5.16
C PRO A 358 1.64 -14.59 -4.76
N THR A 359 1.70 -14.20 -3.48
CA THR A 359 1.08 -12.93 -3.01
C THR A 359 1.81 -11.67 -3.50
N LYS A 360 3.06 -11.80 -3.98
CA LYS A 360 3.76 -10.67 -4.64
C LYS A 360 3.09 -10.18 -5.92
N ARG A 361 2.19 -10.94 -6.51
CA ARG A 361 1.47 -10.58 -7.74
C ARG A 361 0.55 -9.39 -7.54
N VAL A 362 -0.26 -9.43 -6.49
CA VAL A 362 -1.29 -8.41 -6.19
C VAL A 362 -0.69 -7.00 -6.12
N GLY A 363 0.50 -6.87 -5.54
CA GLY A 363 1.18 -5.57 -5.41
C GLY A 363 1.67 -4.95 -6.72
N LEU A 364 1.94 -5.74 -7.77
CA LEU A 364 2.48 -5.24 -9.05
C LEU A 364 1.40 -5.05 -10.11
N GLU A 365 0.39 -5.90 -10.16
CA GLU A 365 -0.73 -5.83 -11.11
C GLU A 365 -1.54 -4.55 -10.91
N ALA A 366 -1.72 -4.10 -9.66
CA ALA A 366 -2.39 -2.84 -9.35
C ALA A 366 -1.73 -1.60 -10.01
N TYR A 367 -0.45 -1.70 -10.36
CA TYR A 367 0.31 -0.64 -11.03
C TYR A 367 0.32 -0.78 -12.56
N GLY A 368 -0.54 -1.61 -13.14
CA GLY A 368 -0.66 -1.81 -14.60
C GLY A 368 0.47 -2.64 -15.20
N LEU A 369 1.08 -3.53 -14.41
CA LEU A 369 2.04 -4.52 -14.86
C LEU A 369 1.33 -5.88 -14.99
N GLU A 370 1.45 -6.53 -16.15
CA GLU A 370 0.85 -7.86 -16.40
C GLU A 370 1.87 -8.96 -16.08
N ILE A 371 1.53 -9.85 -15.14
CA ILE A 371 2.34 -11.03 -14.82
C ILE A 371 1.79 -12.22 -15.60
N VAL A 372 2.47 -12.57 -16.69
CA VAL A 372 2.04 -13.68 -17.57
C VAL A 372 2.50 -15.05 -17.06
N GLU A 373 3.59 -15.10 -16.27
CA GLU A 373 4.15 -16.35 -15.75
C GLU A 373 4.87 -16.10 -14.41
N ASN A 374 4.76 -17.04 -13.48
CA ASN A 374 5.64 -17.13 -12.31
C ASN A 374 6.78 -18.11 -12.60
N VAL A 375 8.00 -17.62 -12.55
CA VAL A 375 9.21 -18.42 -12.75
C VAL A 375 9.80 -18.79 -11.39
N PRO A 376 9.89 -20.06 -11.01
CA PRO A 376 10.46 -20.48 -9.74
C PRO A 376 11.93 -20.08 -9.61
N ILE A 377 12.31 -19.62 -8.41
CA ILE A 377 13.70 -19.31 -8.10
C ILE A 377 14.09 -19.98 -6.76
N GLU A 378 13.97 -21.28 -6.72
CA GLU A 378 14.24 -22.06 -5.53
C GLU A 378 15.74 -22.31 -5.35
N ILE A 379 16.18 -22.25 -4.10
CA ILE A 379 17.54 -22.59 -3.67
C ILE A 379 17.44 -23.83 -2.79
N THR A 380 18.36 -24.78 -2.96
CA THR A 380 18.42 -25.94 -2.09
C THR A 380 18.70 -25.53 -0.65
N PRO A 381 17.84 -25.92 0.31
CA PRO A 381 18.03 -25.58 1.72
C PRO A 381 19.35 -26.09 2.30
N ASN A 382 19.91 -25.33 3.21
CA ASN A 382 21.02 -25.75 4.04
C ASN A 382 20.57 -25.95 5.52
N GLU A 383 21.43 -26.48 6.37
CA GLU A 383 21.11 -26.75 7.78
C GLU A 383 20.70 -25.49 8.57
N TYR A 384 21.17 -24.28 8.18
CA TYR A 384 20.94 -23.04 8.91
C TYR A 384 19.66 -22.30 8.41
N ASP A 385 19.26 -22.43 7.15
CA ASP A 385 18.11 -21.73 6.60
C ASP A 385 16.84 -22.60 6.46
N TYR A 386 16.92 -23.90 6.73
CA TYR A 386 15.77 -24.80 6.61
C TYR A 386 14.56 -24.33 7.43
N LYS A 387 14.76 -23.92 8.70
CA LYS A 387 13.68 -23.40 9.55
C LYS A 387 13.07 -22.13 8.95
N TYR A 388 13.89 -21.23 8.43
CA TYR A 388 13.46 -19.99 7.78
C TYR A 388 12.65 -20.27 6.51
N LEU A 389 13.11 -21.17 5.64
CA LEU A 389 12.40 -21.55 4.41
C LEU A 389 11.09 -22.28 4.72
N LYS A 390 11.08 -23.13 5.76
CA LYS A 390 9.86 -23.77 6.24
C LYS A 390 8.83 -22.74 6.74
N THR A 391 9.22 -21.71 7.50
CA THR A 391 8.32 -20.62 7.90
C THR A 391 7.77 -19.87 6.70
N LYS A 392 8.58 -19.61 5.66
CA LYS A 392 8.11 -19.01 4.41
C LYS A 392 7.02 -19.86 3.74
N LYS A 393 7.21 -21.19 3.70
CA LYS A 393 6.25 -22.13 3.11
C LYS A 393 4.97 -22.18 3.93
N ASP A 394 5.07 -22.47 5.22
CA ASP A 394 3.94 -22.83 6.07
C ASP A 394 3.09 -21.61 6.49
N ARG A 395 3.73 -20.44 6.71
CA ARG A 395 3.07 -19.25 7.24
C ARG A 395 2.94 -18.09 6.26
N MET A 396 3.68 -18.12 5.15
CA MET A 396 3.70 -17.00 4.18
C MET A 396 3.29 -17.43 2.76
N GLY A 397 2.75 -18.63 2.60
CA GLY A 397 2.20 -19.11 1.34
C GLY A 397 3.22 -19.30 0.21
N HIS A 398 4.52 -19.41 0.52
CA HIS A 398 5.53 -19.66 -0.51
C HIS A 398 5.42 -21.06 -1.10
N THR A 399 5.51 -21.17 -2.43
CA THR A 399 5.56 -22.44 -3.15
C THR A 399 6.99 -22.96 -3.18
N LEU A 400 7.43 -23.62 -2.11
CA LEU A 400 8.78 -24.20 -1.98
C LEU A 400 8.72 -25.72 -1.88
N HIS A 401 9.62 -26.41 -2.58
CA HIS A 401 9.86 -27.85 -2.45
C HIS A 401 11.01 -28.04 -1.44
N LEU A 402 10.66 -28.33 -0.17
CA LEU A 402 11.60 -28.51 0.95
C LEU A 402 11.75 -29.97 1.29
#